data_0fc6a9ca9a13a180221dabf2f32f26b3
#
_entry.id   0fc6a9ca9a13a180221dabf2f32f26b3
#
_cell.length_a   1.000
_cell.length_b   1.000
_cell.length_c   1.000
_cell.angle_alpha   90.00
_cell.angle_beta   90.00
_cell.angle_gamma   90.00
#
_symmetry.space_group_name_H-M   'P 1'
#
loop_
_entity.id
_entity.type
_entity.pdbx_description
1 polymer ?
#
loop_
_entity_poly.entity_id
_entity_poly.type
_entity_poly.pdbx_seq_one_letter_code
_entity_poly.pdbx_strand_id
1 'polypeptide(L)'
;MIKTESYNCYEYFKNNTAAFGDYDAAIHFGHRIKRSALLSDIDRLAAYFKSAGLRRGDVYTVFLPTCVQSFVAFYALNKIGVIANIVHPLTPPELLKETMDEVGSKGVMLMDLLAKPYVDMLNFHNIPCVICSNSDYVSPATQPAFRAYELFAAHASTGIKNALGYRTVLRRYPPSDGVKNNGADVAV
;
A
#
# COMPACT_ATOMS: atom_id res chain seq x y z
N MET A 1 7.61 11.96 28.87
CA MET A 1 6.26 12.20 28.33
C MET A 1 6.44 12.61 26.87
N ILE A 2 6.11 11.71 25.92
CA ILE A 2 6.24 11.98 24.48
C ILE A 2 5.12 12.97 24.14
N LYS A 3 5.47 14.16 23.63
CA LYS A 3 4.46 15.09 23.10
C LYS A 3 3.90 14.47 21.81
N THR A 4 2.80 13.76 21.92
CA THR A 4 2.10 13.08 20.81
C THR A 4 1.41 14.05 19.85
N GLU A 5 1.36 15.33 20.15
CA GLU A 5 0.62 16.33 19.40
C GLU A 5 1.33 16.85 18.11
N SER A 6 2.59 16.45 17.88
CA SER A 6 3.39 17.06 16.80
C SER A 6 3.69 16.15 15.63
N TYR A 7 3.48 14.83 15.74
CA TYR A 7 3.95 13.88 14.73
C TYR A 7 2.84 12.89 14.37
N ASN A 8 2.61 12.69 13.06
CA ASN A 8 1.84 11.56 12.58
C ASN A 8 2.68 10.26 12.67
N CYS A 9 2.04 9.10 12.43
CA CYS A 9 2.72 7.80 12.53
C CYS A 9 3.92 7.69 11.59
N TYR A 10 3.84 8.24 10.37
CA TYR A 10 4.95 8.25 9.41
C TYR A 10 6.14 9.05 9.93
N GLU A 11 5.93 10.27 10.40
CA GLU A 11 7.01 11.12 10.92
C GLU A 11 7.61 10.51 12.19
N TYR A 12 6.77 9.94 13.06
CA TYR A 12 7.23 9.22 14.23
C TYR A 12 8.15 8.06 13.85
N PHE A 13 7.72 7.20 12.91
CA PHE A 13 8.54 6.10 12.40
C PHE A 13 9.85 6.62 11.80
N LYS A 14 9.79 7.57 10.87
CA LYS A 14 10.95 8.14 10.18
C LYS A 14 11.97 8.72 11.16
N ASN A 15 11.53 9.52 12.13
CA ASN A 15 12.40 10.25 13.03
C ASN A 15 13.01 9.32 14.10
N ASN A 16 12.22 8.46 14.71
CA ASN A 16 12.70 7.58 15.77
C ASN A 16 13.61 6.44 15.27
N THR A 17 13.51 6.10 13.99
CA THR A 17 14.38 5.08 13.39
C THR A 17 15.65 5.68 12.76
N ALA A 18 15.77 6.99 12.67
CA ALA A 18 16.93 7.65 12.04
C ALA A 18 18.26 7.36 12.76
N ALA A 19 18.22 7.29 14.09
CA ALA A 19 19.40 7.04 14.93
C ALA A 19 20.02 5.65 14.72
N PHE A 20 19.29 4.69 14.17
CA PHE A 20 19.77 3.32 13.97
C PHE A 20 20.45 3.09 12.62
N GLY A 21 20.63 4.15 11.81
CA GLY A 21 21.23 4.05 10.48
C GLY A 21 20.35 3.33 9.47
N ASP A 22 20.98 2.73 8.45
CA ASP A 22 20.26 2.04 7.36
C ASP A 22 20.22 0.51 7.61
N TYR A 23 19.52 0.12 8.64
CA TYR A 23 19.34 -1.28 9.03
C TYR A 23 18.34 -2.03 8.12
N ASP A 24 18.28 -3.36 8.27
CA ASP A 24 17.29 -4.21 7.60
C ASP A 24 15.92 -4.03 8.27
N ALA A 25 15.06 -3.23 7.66
CA ALA A 25 13.75 -2.86 8.22
C ALA A 25 12.66 -3.91 7.98
N ALA A 26 12.83 -4.75 6.95
CA ALA A 26 11.94 -5.87 6.67
C ALA A 26 12.70 -7.03 6.01
N ILE A 27 12.15 -8.23 6.13
CA ILE A 27 12.64 -9.43 5.43
C ILE A 27 11.44 -10.08 4.75
N HIS A 28 11.56 -10.31 3.42
CA HIS A 28 10.52 -10.92 2.62
C HIS A 28 11.11 -12.06 1.78
N PHE A 29 10.69 -13.29 2.00
CA PHE A 29 11.27 -14.50 1.38
C PHE A 29 12.81 -14.50 1.40
N GLY A 30 13.40 -14.18 2.56
CA GLY A 30 14.84 -14.11 2.76
C GLY A 30 15.53 -12.87 2.17
N HIS A 31 14.85 -12.06 1.38
CA HIS A 31 15.37 -10.79 0.89
C HIS A 31 15.25 -9.71 1.98
N ARG A 32 16.36 -9.03 2.24
CA ARG A 32 16.47 -7.97 3.25
C ARG A 32 16.21 -6.62 2.61
N ILE A 33 15.26 -5.89 3.18
CA ILE A 33 14.83 -4.58 2.69
C ILE A 33 15.37 -3.52 3.66
N LYS A 34 16.21 -2.65 3.15
CA LYS A 34 16.80 -1.57 3.93
C LYS A 34 15.76 -0.51 4.32
N ARG A 35 15.98 0.13 5.46
CA ARG A 35 15.14 1.26 5.93
C ARG A 35 15.02 2.36 4.87
N SER A 36 16.14 2.74 4.24
CA SER A 36 16.16 3.77 3.19
C SER A 36 15.30 3.40 1.98
N ALA A 37 15.35 2.13 1.54
CA ALA A 37 14.51 1.62 0.47
C ALA A 37 13.03 1.67 0.85
N LEU A 38 12.69 1.22 2.06
CA LEU A 38 11.32 1.24 2.56
C LEU A 38 10.75 2.67 2.63
N LEU A 39 11.53 3.63 3.14
CA LEU A 39 11.13 5.04 3.17
C LEU A 39 10.95 5.61 1.76
N SER A 40 11.83 5.27 0.82
CA SER A 40 11.69 5.66 -0.58
C SER A 40 10.39 5.14 -1.20
N ASP A 41 10.04 3.88 -0.93
CA ASP A 41 8.80 3.28 -1.44
C ASP A 41 7.55 3.93 -0.83
N ILE A 42 7.58 4.24 0.46
CA ILE A 42 6.52 5.02 1.14
C ILE A 42 6.35 6.38 0.45
N ASP A 43 7.44 7.09 0.16
CA ASP A 43 7.41 8.40 -0.45
C ASP A 43 6.85 8.36 -1.88
N ARG A 44 7.21 7.34 -2.65
CA ARG A 44 6.73 7.11 -4.03
C ARG A 44 5.24 6.74 -4.05
N LEU A 45 4.82 5.85 -3.16
CA LEU A 45 3.42 5.46 -3.07
C LEU A 45 2.54 6.64 -2.59
N ALA A 46 3.03 7.45 -1.65
CA ALA A 46 2.37 8.69 -1.23
C ALA A 46 2.23 9.69 -2.40
N ALA A 47 3.27 9.81 -3.25
CA ALA A 47 3.22 10.64 -4.45
C ALA A 47 2.15 10.16 -5.43
N TYR A 48 2.03 8.85 -5.63
CA TYR A 48 0.95 8.26 -6.43
C TYR A 48 -0.42 8.61 -5.86
N PHE A 49 -0.66 8.37 -4.59
CA PHE A 49 -1.95 8.65 -3.95
C PHE A 49 -2.35 10.13 -4.10
N LYS A 50 -1.41 11.05 -3.93
CA LYS A 50 -1.66 12.48 -4.20
C LYS A 50 -2.02 12.74 -5.67
N SER A 51 -1.32 12.12 -6.61
CA SER A 51 -1.58 12.27 -8.04
C SER A 51 -2.92 11.65 -8.47
N ALA A 52 -3.37 10.61 -7.76
CA ALA A 52 -4.68 10.01 -7.91
C ALA A 52 -5.81 10.86 -7.30
N GLY A 53 -5.49 12.01 -6.72
CA GLY A 53 -6.46 12.96 -6.20
C GLY A 53 -6.83 12.77 -4.72
N LEU A 54 -6.19 11.84 -4.00
CA LEU A 54 -6.47 11.65 -2.57
C LEU A 54 -6.00 12.87 -1.76
N ARG A 55 -6.82 13.25 -0.81
CA ARG A 55 -6.62 14.40 0.07
C ARG A 55 -6.73 13.99 1.53
N ARG A 56 -6.22 14.83 2.42
CA ARG A 56 -6.38 14.66 3.87
C ARG A 56 -7.84 14.43 4.24
N GLY A 57 -8.10 13.40 5.03
CA GLY A 57 -9.43 12.97 5.47
C GLY A 57 -10.16 12.02 4.51
N ASP A 58 -9.64 11.81 3.29
CA ASP A 58 -10.15 10.73 2.44
C ASP A 58 -9.83 9.36 3.04
N VAL A 59 -10.59 8.35 2.66
CA VAL A 59 -10.38 6.96 3.06
C VAL A 59 -9.89 6.14 1.87
N TYR A 60 -8.92 5.27 2.11
CA TYR A 60 -8.40 4.31 1.11
C TYR A 60 -8.30 2.91 1.70
N THR A 61 -8.86 1.92 1.01
CA THR A 61 -8.90 0.53 1.52
C THR A 61 -7.59 -0.19 1.26
N VAL A 62 -7.01 -0.73 2.32
CA VAL A 62 -5.83 -1.61 2.30
C VAL A 62 -6.32 -3.04 2.53
N PHE A 63 -6.57 -3.75 1.43
CA PHE A 63 -7.08 -5.12 1.40
C PHE A 63 -5.92 -6.09 1.13
N LEU A 64 -4.98 -6.14 2.07
CA LEU A 64 -3.73 -6.88 1.97
C LEU A 64 -3.50 -7.76 3.18
N PRO A 65 -2.83 -8.91 3.03
CA PRO A 65 -2.29 -9.65 4.17
C PRO A 65 -1.19 -8.82 4.86
N THR A 66 -0.71 -9.30 6.01
CA THR A 66 0.46 -8.72 6.66
C THR A 66 1.70 -8.95 5.79
N CYS A 67 2.09 -7.95 5.01
CA CYS A 67 3.20 -7.97 4.07
C CYS A 67 3.89 -6.60 4.02
N VAL A 68 5.01 -6.51 3.30
CA VAL A 68 5.76 -5.26 3.18
C VAL A 68 4.91 -4.17 2.52
N GLN A 69 4.11 -4.53 1.51
CA GLN A 69 3.25 -3.57 0.81
C GLN A 69 2.17 -2.98 1.71
N SER A 70 1.59 -3.77 2.64
CA SER A 70 0.60 -3.24 3.58
C SER A 70 1.21 -2.24 4.56
N PHE A 71 2.44 -2.49 5.01
CA PHE A 71 3.21 -1.55 5.81
C PHE A 71 3.50 -0.25 5.05
N VAL A 72 4.00 -0.36 3.81
CA VAL A 72 4.28 0.80 2.96
C VAL A 72 3.01 1.60 2.68
N ALA A 73 1.89 0.92 2.39
CA ALA A 73 0.59 1.56 2.15
C ALA A 73 0.11 2.37 3.35
N PHE A 74 0.15 1.77 4.54
CA PHE A 74 -0.26 2.44 5.77
C PHE A 74 0.51 3.75 5.99
N TYR A 75 1.85 3.70 5.92
CA TYR A 75 2.66 4.91 6.13
C TYR A 75 2.56 5.91 4.99
N ALA A 76 2.36 5.45 3.74
CA ALA A 76 2.15 6.35 2.60
C ALA A 76 0.84 7.12 2.71
N LEU A 77 -0.25 6.46 3.11
CA LEU A 77 -1.54 7.09 3.37
C LEU A 77 -1.44 8.07 4.56
N ASN A 78 -0.88 7.60 5.67
CA ASN A 78 -0.69 8.44 6.85
C ASN A 78 0.17 9.68 6.56
N LYS A 79 1.22 9.55 5.74
CA LYS A 79 2.08 10.67 5.32
C LYS A 79 1.30 11.81 4.68
N ILE A 80 0.22 11.52 3.98
CA ILE A 80 -0.62 12.51 3.28
C ILE A 80 -1.95 12.79 3.97
N GLY A 81 -2.15 12.23 5.17
CA GLY A 81 -3.36 12.44 5.98
C GLY A 81 -4.60 11.70 5.48
N VAL A 82 -4.41 10.65 4.69
CA VAL A 82 -5.47 9.75 4.24
C VAL A 82 -5.65 8.64 5.26
N ILE A 83 -6.89 8.27 5.55
CA ILE A 83 -7.25 7.24 6.51
C ILE A 83 -7.12 5.87 5.83
N ALA A 84 -6.38 4.96 6.44
CA ALA A 84 -6.24 3.59 5.96
C ALA A 84 -7.39 2.72 6.48
N ASN A 85 -8.33 2.34 5.64
CA ASN A 85 -9.33 1.31 5.96
C ASN A 85 -8.72 -0.08 5.76
N ILE A 86 -8.26 -0.71 6.84
CA ILE A 86 -7.59 -2.00 6.80
C ILE A 86 -8.63 -3.12 6.87
N VAL A 87 -8.77 -3.88 5.79
CA VAL A 87 -9.74 -4.97 5.67
C VAL A 87 -9.02 -6.31 5.51
N HIS A 88 -9.55 -7.33 6.17
CA HIS A 88 -8.96 -8.67 6.11
C HIS A 88 -8.99 -9.23 4.68
N PRO A 89 -7.89 -9.78 4.14
CA PRO A 89 -7.75 -10.13 2.71
C PRO A 89 -8.62 -11.31 2.25
N LEU A 90 -9.31 -11.98 3.15
CA LEU A 90 -10.28 -13.04 2.85
C LEU A 90 -11.75 -12.60 3.06
N THR A 91 -11.99 -11.30 3.24
CA THR A 91 -13.36 -10.76 3.33
C THR A 91 -14.08 -11.00 1.99
N PRO A 92 -15.28 -11.59 1.98
CA PRO A 92 -16.05 -11.83 0.74
C PRO A 92 -16.32 -10.55 -0.06
N PRO A 93 -16.48 -10.63 -1.41
CA PRO A 93 -16.67 -9.47 -2.27
C PRO A 93 -17.81 -8.55 -1.84
N GLU A 94 -18.95 -9.11 -1.44
CA GLU A 94 -20.13 -8.36 -1.01
C GLU A 94 -19.84 -7.54 0.26
N LEU A 95 -19.20 -8.18 1.25
CA LEU A 95 -18.84 -7.51 2.51
C LEU A 95 -17.72 -6.50 2.32
N LEU A 96 -16.75 -6.77 1.43
CA LEU A 96 -15.73 -5.79 1.07
C LEU A 96 -16.37 -4.54 0.44
N LYS A 97 -17.34 -4.76 -0.47
CA LYS A 97 -18.08 -3.67 -1.09
C LYS A 97 -18.83 -2.83 -0.04
N GLU A 98 -19.59 -3.48 0.83
CA GLU A 98 -20.33 -2.80 1.91
C GLU A 98 -19.40 -1.97 2.79
N THR A 99 -18.28 -2.57 3.22
CA THR A 99 -17.28 -1.87 4.03
C THR A 99 -16.67 -0.67 3.31
N MET A 100 -16.36 -0.80 2.01
CA MET A 100 -15.82 0.30 1.22
C MET A 100 -16.83 1.43 1.00
N ASP A 101 -18.10 1.09 0.77
CA ASP A 101 -19.20 2.06 0.59
C ASP A 101 -19.48 2.80 1.91
N GLU A 102 -19.52 2.10 3.04
CA GLU A 102 -19.76 2.68 4.37
C GLU A 102 -18.75 3.76 4.72
N VAL A 103 -17.47 3.52 4.44
CA VAL A 103 -16.40 4.49 4.75
C VAL A 103 -16.12 5.47 3.60
N GLY A 104 -16.81 5.36 2.47
CA GLY A 104 -16.59 6.19 1.29
C GLY A 104 -15.18 6.05 0.69
N SER A 105 -14.66 4.82 0.63
CA SER A 105 -13.31 4.54 0.17
C SER A 105 -13.07 5.01 -1.27
N LYS A 106 -11.96 5.71 -1.50
CA LYS A 106 -11.58 6.29 -2.81
C LYS A 106 -10.76 5.34 -3.69
N GLY A 107 -10.39 4.17 -3.17
CA GLY A 107 -9.64 3.17 -3.92
C GLY A 107 -9.28 1.97 -3.06
N VAL A 108 -8.64 0.99 -3.66
CA VAL A 108 -8.25 -0.24 -2.97
C VAL A 108 -6.88 -0.73 -3.41
N MET A 109 -6.14 -1.30 -2.47
CA MET A 109 -4.89 -1.99 -2.71
C MET A 109 -5.05 -3.45 -2.33
N LEU A 110 -4.77 -4.37 -3.25
CA LEU A 110 -4.99 -5.81 -3.06
C LEU A 110 -3.90 -6.67 -3.70
N MET A 111 -3.80 -7.94 -3.26
CA MET A 111 -2.87 -8.91 -3.84
C MET A 111 -3.44 -9.50 -5.13
N ASP A 112 -2.58 -9.68 -6.14
CA ASP A 112 -2.90 -10.31 -7.41
C ASP A 112 -3.49 -11.72 -7.24
N LEU A 113 -2.89 -12.55 -6.38
CA LEU A 113 -3.34 -13.91 -6.06
C LEU A 113 -4.77 -13.98 -5.52
N LEU A 114 -5.26 -12.93 -4.91
CA LEU A 114 -6.59 -12.85 -4.28
C LEU A 114 -7.59 -12.06 -5.13
N ALA A 115 -7.16 -11.44 -6.23
CA ALA A 115 -7.96 -10.46 -6.96
C ALA A 115 -9.14 -11.05 -7.73
N LYS A 116 -9.05 -12.29 -8.19
CA LYS A 116 -10.03 -12.91 -9.11
C LYS A 116 -11.50 -12.80 -8.66
N PRO A 117 -11.88 -13.10 -7.40
CA PRO A 117 -13.28 -12.99 -6.96
C PRO A 117 -13.82 -11.55 -6.95
N TYR A 118 -12.95 -10.54 -6.95
CA TYR A 118 -13.30 -9.12 -6.79
C TYR A 118 -13.34 -8.35 -8.10
N VAL A 119 -12.97 -8.98 -9.24
CA VAL A 119 -12.82 -8.31 -10.54
C VAL A 119 -14.11 -7.63 -10.99
N ASP A 120 -15.24 -8.34 -10.95
CA ASP A 120 -16.52 -7.81 -11.42
C ASP A 120 -16.99 -6.63 -10.56
N MET A 121 -16.88 -6.77 -9.25
CA MET A 121 -17.24 -5.72 -8.29
C MET A 121 -16.38 -4.47 -8.48
N LEU A 122 -15.05 -4.62 -8.58
CA LEU A 122 -14.13 -3.50 -8.75
C LEU A 122 -14.32 -2.81 -10.12
N ASN A 123 -14.59 -3.57 -11.18
CA ASN A 123 -14.85 -3.03 -12.49
C ASN A 123 -16.19 -2.29 -12.59
N PHE A 124 -17.23 -2.81 -11.92
CA PHE A 124 -18.54 -2.16 -11.87
C PHE A 124 -18.46 -0.77 -11.22
N HIS A 125 -17.73 -0.64 -10.14
CA HIS A 125 -17.55 0.62 -9.42
C HIS A 125 -16.45 1.50 -9.98
N ASN A 126 -15.66 1.01 -10.96
CA ASN A 126 -14.52 1.71 -11.58
C ASN A 126 -13.55 2.33 -10.55
N ILE A 127 -13.31 1.62 -9.45
CA ILE A 127 -12.50 2.09 -8.33
C ILE A 127 -11.02 2.00 -8.71
N PRO A 128 -10.20 3.04 -8.44
CA PRO A 128 -8.76 2.98 -8.61
C PRO A 128 -8.13 1.88 -7.76
N CYS A 129 -7.39 0.97 -8.40
CA CYS A 129 -6.79 -0.17 -7.74
C CYS A 129 -5.26 -0.16 -7.85
N VAL A 130 -4.58 -0.55 -6.77
CA VAL A 130 -3.15 -0.91 -6.82
C VAL A 130 -3.03 -2.41 -6.59
N ILE A 131 -2.44 -3.11 -7.55
CA ILE A 131 -2.25 -4.56 -7.48
C ILE A 131 -0.84 -4.86 -7.01
N CYS A 132 -0.74 -5.55 -5.88
CA CYS A 132 0.49 -6.03 -5.28
C CYS A 132 0.76 -7.48 -5.65
N SER A 133 2.03 -7.86 -5.67
CA SER A 133 2.47 -9.21 -5.93
C SER A 133 3.51 -9.63 -4.88
N ASN A 134 3.58 -10.92 -4.58
CA ASN A 134 4.65 -11.44 -3.73
C ASN A 134 6.04 -11.20 -4.34
N SER A 135 6.13 -11.16 -5.68
CA SER A 135 7.39 -10.86 -6.39
C SER A 135 7.86 -9.43 -6.25
N ASP A 136 7.08 -8.51 -5.65
CA ASP A 136 7.46 -7.10 -5.53
C ASP A 136 8.72 -6.90 -4.68
N TYR A 137 8.89 -7.71 -3.64
CA TYR A 137 9.99 -7.58 -2.67
C TYR A 137 10.90 -8.82 -2.58
N VAL A 138 10.85 -9.74 -3.53
CA VAL A 138 11.84 -10.82 -3.59
C VAL A 138 13.18 -10.32 -4.16
N SER A 139 14.25 -11.08 -3.92
CA SER A 139 15.55 -10.72 -4.46
C SER A 139 15.53 -10.65 -6.00
N PRO A 140 16.33 -9.76 -6.62
CA PRO A 140 16.42 -9.70 -8.09
C PRO A 140 16.75 -11.04 -8.75
N ALA A 141 17.52 -11.89 -8.06
CA ALA A 141 17.91 -13.20 -8.58
C ALA A 141 16.72 -14.19 -8.63
N THR A 142 15.82 -14.14 -7.64
CA THR A 142 14.66 -15.05 -7.55
C THR A 142 13.40 -14.50 -8.22
N GLN A 143 13.39 -13.21 -8.52
CA GLN A 143 12.23 -12.51 -9.07
C GLN A 143 11.67 -13.13 -10.36
N PRO A 144 12.48 -13.52 -11.37
CA PRO A 144 11.94 -14.11 -12.59
C PRO A 144 11.19 -15.42 -12.33
N ALA A 145 11.67 -16.26 -11.41
CA ALA A 145 11.02 -17.50 -11.02
C ALA A 145 9.68 -17.23 -10.30
N PHE A 146 9.65 -16.26 -9.38
CA PHE A 146 8.40 -15.86 -8.72
C PHE A 146 7.38 -15.30 -9.72
N ARG A 147 7.81 -14.46 -10.67
CA ARG A 147 6.92 -13.94 -11.71
C ARG A 147 6.37 -15.07 -12.60
N ALA A 148 7.20 -16.02 -12.98
CA ALA A 148 6.73 -17.16 -13.75
C ALA A 148 5.68 -17.98 -12.97
N TYR A 149 5.93 -18.24 -11.69
CA TYR A 149 4.96 -18.90 -10.82
C TYR A 149 3.64 -18.14 -10.72
N GLU A 150 3.66 -16.84 -10.51
CA GLU A 150 2.47 -15.98 -10.43
C GLU A 150 1.67 -16.00 -11.73
N LEU A 151 2.33 -15.94 -12.88
CA LEU A 151 1.68 -16.00 -14.19
C LEU A 151 1.04 -17.38 -14.46
N PHE A 152 1.70 -18.48 -14.09
CA PHE A 152 1.24 -19.82 -14.40
C PHE A 152 0.29 -20.40 -13.35
N ALA A 153 0.56 -20.14 -12.06
CA ALA A 153 -0.23 -20.72 -10.96
C ALA A 153 -1.41 -19.85 -10.53
N ALA A 154 -1.28 -18.53 -10.67
CA ALA A 154 -2.24 -17.61 -10.09
C ALA A 154 -3.28 -17.08 -11.09
N HIS A 155 -3.09 -17.21 -12.40
CA HIS A 155 -3.93 -16.56 -13.42
C HIS A 155 -4.35 -15.15 -12.98
N ALA A 156 -3.37 -14.42 -12.41
CA ALA A 156 -3.63 -13.30 -11.54
C ALA A 156 -4.15 -12.08 -12.31
N SER A 157 -5.25 -11.58 -11.89
CA SER A 157 -5.68 -10.17 -11.87
C SER A 157 -5.73 -9.38 -13.18
N THR A 158 -5.66 -9.97 -14.33
CA THR A 158 -5.63 -9.23 -15.61
C THR A 158 -6.97 -8.61 -16.01
N GLY A 159 -8.01 -8.73 -15.18
CA GLY A 159 -9.36 -8.28 -15.48
C GLY A 159 -9.78 -6.94 -14.85
N ILE A 160 -8.99 -6.34 -13.97
CA ILE A 160 -9.35 -5.08 -13.31
C ILE A 160 -8.94 -3.90 -14.19
N LYS A 161 -9.92 -3.16 -14.71
CA LYS A 161 -9.70 -2.11 -15.73
C LYS A 161 -8.93 -0.90 -15.22
N ASN A 162 -9.24 -0.44 -14.00
CA ASN A 162 -8.62 0.75 -13.41
C ASN A 162 -7.55 0.35 -12.37
N ALA A 163 -6.58 -0.46 -12.81
CA ALA A 163 -5.54 -0.99 -11.94
C ALA A 163 -4.13 -0.65 -12.40
N LEU A 164 -3.27 -0.33 -11.45
CA LEU A 164 -1.83 -0.18 -11.64
C LEU A 164 -1.09 -1.20 -10.77
N GLY A 165 -0.08 -1.86 -11.35
CA GLY A 165 0.80 -2.72 -10.56
C GLY A 165 1.67 -1.90 -9.60
N TYR A 166 1.85 -2.39 -8.37
CA TYR A 166 2.62 -1.72 -7.31
C TYR A 166 4.02 -1.28 -7.77
N ARG A 167 4.79 -2.16 -8.41
CA ARG A 167 6.13 -1.79 -8.93
C ARG A 167 6.07 -0.75 -10.05
N THR A 168 4.99 -0.71 -10.81
CA THR A 168 4.78 0.35 -11.83
C THR A 168 4.57 1.68 -11.15
N VAL A 169 3.79 1.70 -10.07
CA VAL A 169 3.60 2.88 -9.22
C VAL A 169 4.94 3.36 -8.69
N LEU A 170 5.71 2.50 -8.02
CA LEU A 170 7.01 2.88 -7.44
C LEU A 170 8.02 3.39 -8.48
N ARG A 171 7.99 2.89 -9.71
CA ARG A 171 8.88 3.36 -10.78
C ARG A 171 8.44 4.67 -11.40
N ARG A 172 7.13 4.86 -11.56
CA ARG A 172 6.56 6.01 -12.27
C ARG A 172 6.52 7.29 -11.45
N TYR A 173 6.34 7.16 -10.13
CA TYR A 173 6.16 8.30 -9.25
C TYR A 173 7.44 8.55 -8.42
N PRO A 174 8.13 9.68 -8.62
CA PRO A 174 9.30 10.02 -7.80
C PRO A 174 8.87 10.32 -6.37
N PRO A 175 9.77 10.18 -5.39
CA PRO A 175 9.50 10.57 -4.02
C PRO A 175 9.03 12.03 -3.94
N SER A 176 8.01 12.29 -3.15
CA SER A 176 7.50 13.64 -2.91
C SER A 176 7.44 13.97 -1.43
N ASP A 177 7.49 15.24 -1.10
CA ASP A 177 7.28 15.71 0.26
C ASP A 177 5.86 15.42 0.73
N GLY A 178 5.73 15.11 2.02
CA GLY A 178 4.44 14.89 2.67
C GLY A 178 3.63 16.18 2.82
N VAL A 179 2.40 16.01 3.26
CA VAL A 179 1.56 17.09 3.77
C VAL A 179 1.84 17.21 5.27
N LYS A 180 1.87 18.42 5.82
CA LYS A 180 1.91 18.59 7.28
C LYS A 180 0.61 18.07 7.89
N ASN A 181 0.70 16.92 8.53
CA ASN A 181 -0.36 16.33 9.34
C ASN A 181 0.01 16.51 10.81
N ASN A 182 -0.96 16.39 11.69
CA ASN A 182 -0.70 16.38 13.14
C ASN A 182 -1.05 15.01 13.74
N GLY A 183 -0.57 14.76 14.95
CA GLY A 183 -0.81 13.49 15.64
C GLY A 183 -2.27 13.24 16.06
N ALA A 184 -3.14 14.24 15.91
CA ALA A 184 -4.57 14.12 16.18
C ALA A 184 -5.38 13.65 14.95
N ASP A 185 -4.74 13.54 13.77
CA ASP A 185 -5.42 13.05 12.58
C ASP A 185 -5.69 11.54 12.70
N VAL A 186 -6.86 11.11 12.25
CA VAL A 186 -7.22 9.69 12.20
C VAL A 186 -6.29 8.99 11.21
N ALA A 187 -5.71 7.86 11.62
CA ALA A 187 -4.78 7.08 10.80
C ALA A 187 -5.42 5.79 10.25
N VAL A 188 -6.35 5.19 10.99
CA VAL A 188 -7.04 3.92 10.68
C VAL A 188 -8.50 4.03 11.08
#